data_4abba53aecb602412ceff055218892cf
#
_entry.id   4abba53aecb602412ceff055218892cf
#
_cell.length_a   1.000
_cell.length_b   1.000
_cell.length_c   1.000
_cell.angle_alpha   90.00
_cell.angle_beta   90.00
_cell.angle_gamma   90.00
#
_symmetry.space_group_name_H-M   'P 1'
#
loop_
_entity.id
_entity.type
_entity.pdbx_description
1 polymer ?
#
loop_
_entity_poly.entity_id
_entity_poly.type
_entity_poly.pdbx_seq_one_letter_code
_entity_poly.pdbx_strand_id
1 'polypeptide(L)'
;MKILIGASSSKIFHLNEFAKELINIGIETKVVFDVDFSDGFPSRRVKYWIKPKNTFKKLVKEFKPDIILVDRQRHFGLDSIKEKIPLIIHLRGNYWKEMKTARETIYKSFPKKIALNAWEKIGEQCFKNAEIIVPICNHLNKITKQKIPNKKTFVMHQGIDPSNWYDVKGMKLEHPCVGLLQGAVIWDKTKELLILEDVLEKLPNVKFYWVGDGPFRKEIMIKLKKYKNFEWLGPLEYPNKVREYLSEIDIYALISGLDMSPLTLLEAQLMKKPVIATNVGGIPELMIDKKTGFLIEKGNSEELVKKIEEILNDPKKIEEMGIQGRKFVEENF
;
A
#
# COMPACT_ATOMS: atom_id res chain seq x y z
N MET A 1 -19.80 -13.24 17.29
CA MET A 1 -18.47 -12.58 17.50
C MET A 1 -18.55 -11.16 17.00
N LYS A 2 -18.03 -10.19 17.74
CA LYS A 2 -18.04 -8.77 17.42
C LYS A 2 -16.61 -8.26 17.26
N ILE A 3 -16.29 -7.66 16.13
CA ILE A 3 -14.96 -7.11 15.84
C ILE A 3 -15.05 -5.59 15.70
N LEU A 4 -14.29 -4.87 16.51
CA LEU A 4 -14.11 -3.43 16.39
C LEU A 4 -12.82 -3.14 15.61
N ILE A 5 -12.93 -2.43 14.50
CA ILE A 5 -11.80 -2.13 13.61
C ILE A 5 -11.41 -0.66 13.76
N GLY A 6 -10.22 -0.41 14.30
CA GLY A 6 -9.61 0.92 14.38
C GLY A 6 -8.81 1.23 13.12
N ALA A 7 -9.31 2.14 12.29
CA ALA A 7 -8.77 2.47 10.98
C ALA A 7 -8.10 3.85 10.95
N SER A 8 -7.01 3.98 10.19
CA SER A 8 -6.49 5.28 9.76
C SER A 8 -7.32 5.84 8.60
N SER A 9 -7.39 7.17 8.47
CA SER A 9 -8.21 7.83 7.44
C SER A 9 -7.89 7.38 6.00
N SER A 10 -6.61 7.11 5.71
CA SER A 10 -6.17 6.68 4.37
C SER A 10 -6.52 5.23 4.03
N LYS A 11 -7.09 4.45 4.97
CA LYS A 11 -7.35 3.02 4.81
C LYS A 11 -8.80 2.62 5.07
N ILE A 12 -9.64 3.60 5.43
CA ILE A 12 -11.03 3.35 5.81
C ILE A 12 -11.83 2.65 4.70
N PHE A 13 -11.58 3.00 3.44
CA PHE A 13 -12.27 2.40 2.30
C PHE A 13 -12.07 0.88 2.28
N HIS A 14 -10.82 0.42 2.24
CA HIS A 14 -10.51 -1.01 2.18
C HIS A 14 -10.87 -1.78 3.45
N LEU A 15 -10.85 -1.11 4.61
CA LEU A 15 -11.29 -1.75 5.85
C LEU A 15 -12.81 -1.85 5.94
N ASN A 16 -13.55 -0.96 5.28
CA ASN A 16 -14.99 -1.11 5.12
C ASN A 16 -15.36 -2.27 4.18
N GLU A 17 -14.61 -2.45 3.07
CA GLU A 17 -14.79 -3.62 2.20
C GLU A 17 -14.53 -4.91 2.98
N PHE A 18 -13.41 -4.98 3.70
CA PHE A 18 -13.10 -6.12 4.56
C PHE A 18 -14.18 -6.38 5.63
N ALA A 19 -14.68 -5.32 6.28
CA ALA A 19 -15.75 -5.44 7.27
C ALA A 19 -17.06 -5.96 6.66
N LYS A 20 -17.38 -5.56 5.43
CA LYS A 20 -18.54 -6.04 4.70
C LYS A 20 -18.46 -7.57 4.48
N GLU A 21 -17.28 -8.07 4.07
CA GLU A 21 -17.09 -9.51 3.88
C GLU A 21 -17.15 -10.28 5.22
N LEU A 22 -16.65 -9.72 6.30
CA LEU A 22 -16.83 -10.31 7.63
C LEU A 22 -18.31 -10.39 8.03
N ILE A 23 -19.11 -9.37 7.72
CA ILE A 23 -20.57 -9.38 7.97
C ILE A 23 -21.24 -10.47 7.14
N ASN A 24 -20.86 -10.66 5.87
CA ASN A 24 -21.40 -11.70 4.99
C ASN A 24 -21.21 -13.11 5.56
N ILE A 25 -20.17 -13.34 6.33
CA ILE A 25 -19.90 -14.61 7.02
C ILE A 25 -20.40 -14.66 8.47
N GLY A 26 -21.27 -13.72 8.87
CA GLY A 26 -21.93 -13.70 10.17
C GLY A 26 -21.13 -13.09 11.32
N ILE A 27 -20.10 -12.31 11.04
CA ILE A 27 -19.32 -11.59 12.05
C ILE A 27 -19.80 -10.13 12.14
N GLU A 28 -20.28 -9.71 13.31
CA GLU A 28 -20.68 -8.32 13.53
C GLU A 28 -19.44 -7.42 13.59
N THR A 29 -19.34 -6.45 12.69
CA THR A 29 -18.19 -5.54 12.61
C THR A 29 -18.58 -4.08 12.71
N LYS A 30 -17.69 -3.28 13.31
CA LYS A 30 -17.77 -1.82 13.32
C LYS A 30 -16.42 -1.22 12.99
N VAL A 31 -16.37 -0.42 11.92
CA VAL A 31 -15.15 0.32 11.53
C VAL A 31 -15.25 1.74 12.05
N VAL A 32 -14.18 2.23 12.68
CA VAL A 32 -14.09 3.58 13.23
C VAL A 32 -12.74 4.23 12.92
N PHE A 33 -12.71 5.56 12.84
CA PHE A 33 -11.44 6.28 12.83
C PHE A 33 -10.80 6.22 14.22
N ASP A 34 -9.64 5.57 14.33
CA ASP A 34 -8.91 5.34 15.58
C ASP A 34 -8.71 6.63 16.40
N VAL A 35 -8.24 7.70 15.73
CA VAL A 35 -7.97 9.00 16.34
C VAL A 35 -9.21 9.75 16.83
N ASP A 36 -10.40 9.32 16.47
CA ASP A 36 -11.63 9.95 16.96
C ASP A 36 -12.06 9.42 18.31
N PHE A 37 -11.51 8.30 18.74
CA PHE A 37 -11.81 7.68 20.02
C PHE A 37 -10.63 7.66 20.98
N SER A 38 -9.39 7.56 20.44
CA SER A 38 -8.16 7.50 21.22
C SER A 38 -7.09 8.37 20.58
N ASP A 39 -6.70 9.45 21.27
CA ASP A 39 -5.61 10.33 20.82
C ASP A 39 -4.92 10.97 22.01
N GLY A 40 -3.60 11.18 21.93
CA GLY A 40 -2.78 11.71 23.01
C GLY A 40 -1.36 11.97 22.56
N PHE A 41 -0.45 12.31 23.48
CA PHE A 41 0.96 12.47 23.15
C PHE A 41 1.62 11.11 22.80
N PRO A 42 2.34 11.04 21.71
CA PRO A 42 2.52 12.01 20.65
C PRO A 42 1.38 11.96 19.61
N SER A 43 0.97 13.13 19.12
CA SER A 43 -0.09 13.25 18.11
C SER A 43 0.17 14.47 17.23
N ARG A 44 -0.37 14.46 16.01
CA ARG A 44 -0.42 15.66 15.16
C ARG A 44 -1.40 16.71 15.70
N ARG A 45 -2.35 16.30 16.55
CA ARG A 45 -3.36 17.16 17.18
C ARG A 45 -2.84 17.61 18.54
N VAL A 46 -2.01 18.65 18.59
CA VAL A 46 -1.31 19.15 19.80
C VAL A 46 -2.25 19.38 20.99
N LYS A 47 -3.50 19.76 20.77
CA LYS A 47 -4.51 19.91 21.83
C LYS A 47 -4.70 18.66 22.70
N TYR A 48 -4.46 17.47 22.12
CA TYR A 48 -4.59 16.21 22.84
C TYR A 48 -3.33 15.80 23.60
N TRP A 49 -2.25 16.57 23.50
CA TRP A 49 -1.06 16.35 24.32
C TRP A 49 -1.33 16.65 25.81
N ILE A 50 -2.12 17.71 26.06
CA ILE A 50 -2.48 18.15 27.43
C ILE A 50 -3.75 17.46 27.90
N LYS A 51 -4.77 17.38 27.03
CA LYS A 51 -6.06 16.75 27.34
C LYS A 51 -6.29 15.61 26.33
N PRO A 52 -5.81 14.39 26.65
CA PRO A 52 -6.00 13.25 25.76
C PRO A 52 -7.47 13.01 25.45
N LYS A 53 -7.76 12.66 24.19
CA LYS A 53 -9.09 12.22 23.79
C LYS A 53 -9.25 10.75 24.17
N ASN A 54 -10.20 10.45 25.02
CA ASN A 54 -10.48 9.09 25.46
C ASN A 54 -11.99 8.86 25.56
N THR A 55 -12.60 8.64 24.39
CA THR A 55 -13.99 8.18 24.29
C THR A 55 -14.07 6.68 24.00
N PHE A 56 -12.91 5.99 23.99
CA PHE A 56 -12.78 4.57 23.72
C PHE A 56 -13.62 3.70 24.66
N LYS A 57 -13.58 3.98 25.98
CA LYS A 57 -14.39 3.24 26.97
C LYS A 57 -15.88 3.30 26.67
N LYS A 58 -16.38 4.46 26.21
CA LYS A 58 -17.79 4.61 25.83
C LYS A 58 -18.11 3.74 24.62
N LEU A 59 -17.25 3.79 23.58
CA LEU A 59 -17.39 2.96 22.37
C LEU A 59 -17.43 1.46 22.71
N VAL A 60 -16.49 1.01 23.54
CA VAL A 60 -16.41 -0.40 23.97
C VAL A 60 -17.64 -0.82 24.78
N LYS A 61 -18.12 0.03 25.69
CA LYS A 61 -19.34 -0.24 26.49
C LYS A 61 -20.59 -0.37 25.60
N GLU A 62 -20.67 0.45 24.55
CA GLU A 62 -21.81 0.43 23.61
C GLU A 62 -21.75 -0.75 22.66
N PHE A 63 -20.60 -1.00 22.03
CA PHE A 63 -20.45 -2.04 21.00
C PHE A 63 -20.15 -3.43 21.57
N LYS A 64 -19.46 -3.52 22.73
CA LYS A 64 -19.03 -4.75 23.40
C LYS A 64 -18.25 -5.69 22.47
N PRO A 65 -17.11 -5.24 21.92
CA PRO A 65 -16.31 -6.05 21.01
C PRO A 65 -15.65 -7.23 21.73
N ASP A 66 -15.62 -8.39 21.08
CA ASP A 66 -14.84 -9.55 21.51
C ASP A 66 -13.35 -9.38 21.15
N ILE A 67 -13.08 -8.68 20.05
CA ILE A 67 -11.74 -8.50 19.47
C ILE A 67 -11.62 -7.08 18.89
N ILE A 68 -10.43 -6.51 19.00
CA ILE A 68 -10.08 -5.27 18.33
C ILE A 68 -9.00 -5.54 17.26
N LEU A 69 -9.26 -5.12 16.02
CA LEU A 69 -8.31 -5.12 14.93
C LEU A 69 -7.84 -3.69 14.66
N VAL A 70 -6.53 -3.49 14.54
CA VAL A 70 -5.96 -2.19 14.18
C VAL A 70 -5.01 -2.31 12.99
N ASP A 71 -5.01 -1.29 12.11
CA ASP A 71 -4.04 -1.17 11.01
C ASP A 71 -2.75 -0.43 11.41
N ARG A 72 -2.70 0.09 12.64
CA ARG A 72 -1.55 0.83 13.19
C ARG A 72 -1.43 0.67 14.71
N GLN A 73 -0.18 0.61 15.16
CA GLN A 73 0.22 0.50 16.56
C GLN A 73 0.18 1.89 17.24
N ARG A 74 -1.01 2.34 17.64
CA ARG A 74 -1.26 3.67 18.21
C ARG A 74 -2.07 3.62 19.50
N HIS A 75 -2.52 4.77 19.97
CA HIS A 75 -3.29 4.93 21.19
C HIS A 75 -4.53 4.03 21.26
N PHE A 76 -5.21 3.80 20.12
CA PHE A 76 -6.36 2.91 20.06
C PHE A 76 -6.01 1.47 20.44
N GLY A 77 -4.87 0.96 19.96
CA GLY A 77 -4.35 -0.34 20.40
C GLY A 77 -3.93 -0.37 21.88
N LEU A 78 -3.33 0.72 22.39
CA LEU A 78 -3.02 0.83 23.81
C LEU A 78 -4.27 0.81 24.69
N ASP A 79 -5.33 1.48 24.28
CA ASP A 79 -6.57 1.53 25.03
C ASP A 79 -7.29 0.18 25.00
N SER A 80 -7.18 -0.59 23.90
CA SER A 80 -7.59 -2.00 23.85
C SER A 80 -6.91 -2.83 24.94
N ILE A 81 -5.59 -2.70 25.06
CA ILE A 81 -4.80 -3.42 26.07
C ILE A 81 -5.23 -3.03 27.49
N LYS A 82 -5.45 -1.73 27.77
CA LYS A 82 -5.92 -1.24 29.07
C LYS A 82 -7.29 -1.78 29.44
N GLU A 83 -8.19 -1.88 28.48
CA GLU A 83 -9.55 -2.44 28.66
C GLU A 83 -9.56 -3.99 28.61
N LYS A 84 -8.38 -4.62 28.49
CA LYS A 84 -8.20 -6.09 28.44
C LYS A 84 -8.99 -6.77 27.30
N ILE A 85 -9.14 -6.07 26.17
CA ILE A 85 -9.78 -6.63 24.98
C ILE A 85 -8.67 -7.18 24.07
N PRO A 86 -8.81 -8.41 23.57
CA PRO A 86 -7.84 -9.01 22.64
C PRO A 86 -7.52 -8.11 21.44
N LEU A 87 -6.23 -7.85 21.21
CA LEU A 87 -5.75 -6.96 20.16
C LEU A 87 -5.12 -7.77 19.03
N ILE A 88 -5.57 -7.54 17.81
CA ILE A 88 -4.95 -8.01 16.57
C ILE A 88 -4.34 -6.80 15.84
N ILE A 89 -3.10 -6.93 15.41
CA ILE A 89 -2.41 -5.88 14.65
C ILE A 89 -2.24 -6.35 13.20
N HIS A 90 -2.93 -5.71 12.28
CA HIS A 90 -2.67 -5.88 10.85
C HIS A 90 -1.48 -5.01 10.45
N LEU A 91 -0.31 -5.63 10.34
CA LEU A 91 0.94 -4.95 10.02
C LEU A 91 1.08 -4.77 8.51
N ARG A 92 0.97 -3.53 8.04
CA ARG A 92 0.91 -3.19 6.60
C ARG A 92 2.21 -2.62 6.03
N GLY A 93 3.18 -2.29 6.89
CA GLY A 93 4.47 -1.73 6.50
C GLY A 93 5.59 -2.20 7.42
N ASN A 94 6.82 -2.00 6.99
CA ASN A 94 7.99 -2.32 7.82
C ASN A 94 8.17 -1.24 8.90
N TYR A 95 7.43 -1.40 10.00
CA TYR A 95 7.44 -0.48 11.14
C TYR A 95 8.85 -0.11 11.61
N TRP A 96 9.73 -1.08 11.75
CA TRP A 96 11.10 -0.85 12.26
C TRP A 96 11.92 -0.01 11.28
N LYS A 97 11.82 -0.26 9.98
CA LYS A 97 12.48 0.54 8.95
C LYS A 97 11.87 1.93 8.88
N GLU A 98 10.55 2.05 8.97
CA GLU A 98 9.85 3.34 8.98
C GLU A 98 10.28 4.20 10.17
N MET A 99 10.37 3.63 11.40
CA MET A 99 10.84 4.34 12.58
C MET A 99 12.30 4.78 12.45
N LYS A 100 13.18 3.92 11.93
CA LYS A 100 14.57 4.25 11.66
C LYS A 100 14.67 5.42 10.67
N THR A 101 14.02 5.32 9.53
CA THR A 101 14.02 6.38 8.49
C THR A 101 13.41 7.69 9.04
N ALA A 102 12.32 7.61 9.80
CA ALA A 102 11.71 8.78 10.42
C ALA A 102 12.68 9.50 11.37
N ARG A 103 13.47 8.75 12.15
CA ARG A 103 14.51 9.26 13.04
C ARG A 103 15.60 10.02 12.27
N GLU A 104 16.01 9.50 11.12
CA GLU A 104 17.06 10.05 10.28
C GLU A 104 16.61 11.25 9.42
N THR A 105 15.30 11.37 9.18
CA THR A 105 14.76 12.39 8.24
C THR A 105 13.89 13.44 8.92
N ILE A 106 12.79 13.06 9.54
CA ILE A 106 11.75 13.98 10.02
C ILE A 106 11.96 14.38 11.48
N TYR A 107 12.41 13.44 12.32
CA TYR A 107 12.49 13.60 13.78
C TYR A 107 13.92 13.93 14.25
N LYS A 108 14.58 14.89 13.59
CA LYS A 108 15.98 15.29 13.88
C LYS A 108 16.11 16.20 15.11
N SER A 109 15.17 17.12 15.34
CA SER A 109 15.22 18.06 16.46
C SER A 109 14.85 17.38 17.79
N PHE A 110 15.35 17.93 18.90
CA PHE A 110 15.15 17.35 20.23
C PHE A 110 13.68 17.12 20.61
N PRO A 111 12.74 18.09 20.44
CA PRO A 111 11.33 17.85 20.76
C PRO A 111 10.70 16.73 19.90
N LYS A 112 11.09 16.66 18.61
CA LYS A 112 10.60 15.63 17.71
C LYS A 112 11.15 14.26 18.07
N LYS A 113 12.38 14.14 18.54
CA LYS A 113 12.96 12.86 19.02
C LYS A 113 12.17 12.31 20.20
N ILE A 114 11.72 13.17 21.13
CA ILE A 114 10.86 12.75 22.26
C ILE A 114 9.55 12.15 21.75
N ALA A 115 8.92 12.82 20.78
CA ALA A 115 7.69 12.32 20.18
C ALA A 115 7.90 10.96 19.47
N LEU A 116 9.00 10.79 18.74
CA LEU A 116 9.32 9.52 18.10
C LEU A 116 9.55 8.39 19.10
N ASN A 117 10.33 8.66 20.17
CA ASN A 117 10.57 7.68 21.24
C ASN A 117 9.26 7.26 21.94
N ALA A 118 8.33 8.21 22.11
CA ALA A 118 7.00 7.89 22.63
C ALA A 118 6.19 7.02 21.64
N TRP A 119 6.25 7.28 20.33
CA TRP A 119 5.64 6.43 19.32
C TRP A 119 6.23 5.02 19.33
N GLU A 120 7.54 4.89 19.46
CA GLU A 120 8.22 3.58 19.55
C GLU A 120 7.74 2.80 20.77
N LYS A 121 7.68 3.44 21.95
CA LYS A 121 7.16 2.81 23.18
C LYS A 121 5.71 2.34 23.02
N ILE A 122 4.85 3.14 22.39
CA ILE A 122 3.46 2.75 22.09
C ILE A 122 3.43 1.53 21.18
N GLY A 123 4.21 1.55 20.09
CA GLY A 123 4.31 0.44 19.16
C GLY A 123 4.80 -0.85 19.83
N GLU A 124 5.86 -0.77 20.62
CA GLU A 124 6.41 -1.89 21.39
C GLU A 124 5.39 -2.50 22.35
N GLN A 125 4.65 -1.65 23.09
CA GLN A 125 3.59 -2.11 23.97
C GLN A 125 2.46 -2.81 23.22
N CYS A 126 2.05 -2.26 22.06
CA CYS A 126 1.06 -2.90 21.21
C CYS A 126 1.55 -4.26 20.71
N PHE A 127 2.77 -4.35 20.18
CA PHE A 127 3.33 -5.63 19.71
C PHE A 127 3.49 -6.65 20.82
N LYS A 128 3.98 -6.22 22.00
CA LYS A 128 4.16 -7.10 23.14
C LYS A 128 2.85 -7.73 23.62
N ASN A 129 1.77 -6.95 23.66
CA ASN A 129 0.49 -7.35 24.25
C ASN A 129 -0.57 -7.78 23.21
N ALA A 130 -0.31 -7.66 21.91
CA ALA A 130 -1.21 -8.21 20.88
C ALA A 130 -1.32 -9.72 21.02
N GLU A 131 -2.51 -10.28 20.82
CA GLU A 131 -2.72 -11.75 20.73
C GLU A 131 -2.02 -12.32 19.51
N ILE A 132 -2.14 -11.62 18.38
CA ILE A 132 -1.55 -12.02 17.12
C ILE A 132 -1.15 -10.77 16.30
N ILE A 133 -0.07 -10.88 15.55
CA ILE A 133 0.31 -9.90 14.53
C ILE A 133 0.04 -10.53 13.17
N VAL A 134 -0.61 -9.78 12.31
CA VAL A 134 -1.03 -10.23 10.98
C VAL A 134 -0.31 -9.38 9.92
N PRO A 135 0.92 -9.79 9.50
CA PRO A 135 1.63 -9.12 8.41
C PRO A 135 0.91 -9.28 7.08
N ILE A 136 0.96 -8.22 6.25
CA ILE A 136 0.25 -8.16 4.97
C ILE A 136 0.87 -9.05 3.87
N CYS A 137 2.08 -9.54 4.05
CA CYS A 137 2.79 -10.41 3.10
C CYS A 137 3.82 -11.28 3.82
N ASN A 138 4.27 -12.36 3.16
CA ASN A 138 5.28 -13.27 3.69
C ASN A 138 6.64 -12.58 3.91
N HIS A 139 7.02 -11.66 3.02
CA HIS A 139 8.24 -10.85 3.20
C HIS A 139 8.20 -10.10 4.55
N LEU A 140 7.09 -9.41 4.85
CA LEU A 140 6.94 -8.70 6.11
C LEU A 140 6.83 -9.63 7.31
N ASN A 141 6.24 -10.83 7.13
CA ASN A 141 6.19 -11.86 8.17
C ASN A 141 7.59 -12.36 8.57
N LYS A 142 8.49 -12.58 7.60
CA LYS A 142 9.89 -12.93 7.88
C LYS A 142 10.58 -11.85 8.72
N ILE A 143 10.40 -10.57 8.38
CA ILE A 143 10.91 -9.44 9.16
C ILE A 143 10.29 -9.42 10.57
N THR A 144 8.99 -9.61 10.68
CA THR A 144 8.28 -9.62 11.97
C THR A 144 8.81 -10.71 12.89
N LYS A 145 8.98 -11.93 12.39
CA LYS A 145 9.55 -13.05 13.16
C LYS A 145 10.99 -12.80 13.63
N GLN A 146 11.81 -12.11 12.81
CA GLN A 146 13.15 -11.70 13.22
C GLN A 146 13.14 -10.65 14.35
N LYS A 147 12.17 -9.73 14.33
CA LYS A 147 12.07 -8.65 15.30
C LYS A 147 11.33 -9.05 16.58
N ILE A 148 10.38 -9.96 16.47
CA ILE A 148 9.54 -10.42 17.60
C ILE A 148 9.36 -11.95 17.48
N PRO A 149 10.41 -12.76 17.73
CA PRO A 149 10.43 -14.19 17.42
C PRO A 149 9.36 -15.00 18.16
N ASN A 150 8.98 -14.58 19.37
CA ASN A 150 8.03 -15.32 20.21
C ASN A 150 6.55 -14.91 19.99
N LYS A 151 6.28 -13.98 19.05
CA LYS A 151 4.92 -13.54 18.78
C LYS A 151 4.25 -14.43 17.73
N LYS A 152 3.02 -14.85 18.01
CA LYS A 152 2.18 -15.54 17.04
C LYS A 152 1.93 -14.63 15.84
N THR A 153 2.14 -15.13 14.64
CA THR A 153 1.91 -14.39 13.39
C THR A 153 1.10 -15.24 12.42
N PHE A 154 0.28 -14.58 11.62
CA PHE A 154 -0.45 -15.15 10.51
C PHE A 154 -0.44 -14.15 9.35
N VAL A 155 -0.07 -14.58 8.13
CA VAL A 155 -0.08 -13.69 6.97
C VAL A 155 -1.52 -13.52 6.49
N MET A 156 -1.93 -12.27 6.32
CA MET A 156 -3.21 -11.91 5.72
C MET A 156 -2.95 -10.88 4.61
N HIS A 157 -3.00 -11.36 3.38
CA HIS A 157 -2.93 -10.46 2.23
C HIS A 157 -4.14 -9.53 2.22
N GLN A 158 -3.96 -8.34 1.65
CA GLN A 158 -5.08 -7.45 1.45
C GLN A 158 -5.90 -7.94 0.28
N GLY A 159 -7.16 -8.24 0.53
CA GLY A 159 -8.13 -8.56 -0.52
C GLY A 159 -8.53 -7.35 -1.35
N ILE A 160 -9.07 -7.62 -2.51
CA ILE A 160 -9.64 -6.64 -3.43
C ILE A 160 -10.93 -7.21 -4.02
N ASP A 161 -11.99 -6.41 -4.07
CA ASP A 161 -13.25 -6.83 -4.70
C ASP A 161 -13.12 -6.74 -6.23
N PRO A 162 -13.06 -7.88 -6.96
CA PRO A 162 -12.91 -7.88 -8.41
C PRO A 162 -14.11 -7.29 -9.14
N SER A 163 -15.31 -7.22 -8.53
CA SER A 163 -16.50 -6.63 -9.12
C SER A 163 -16.37 -5.11 -9.34
N ASN A 164 -15.47 -4.46 -8.62
CA ASN A 164 -15.16 -3.06 -8.79
C ASN A 164 -14.25 -2.77 -10.00
N TRP A 165 -13.68 -3.79 -10.66
CA TRP A 165 -12.68 -3.67 -11.73
C TRP A 165 -13.18 -4.34 -13.00
N TYR A 166 -13.85 -3.56 -13.84
CA TYR A 166 -14.47 -3.97 -15.10
C TYR A 166 -14.11 -3.00 -16.22
N ASP A 167 -14.20 -3.48 -17.46
CA ASP A 167 -13.86 -2.70 -18.64
C ASP A 167 -14.79 -1.47 -18.76
N VAL A 168 -14.19 -0.30 -18.94
CA VAL A 168 -14.86 0.98 -19.16
C VAL A 168 -14.20 1.69 -20.34
N LYS A 169 -14.84 2.75 -20.84
CA LYS A 169 -14.21 3.62 -21.82
C LYS A 169 -12.96 4.24 -21.21
N GLY A 170 -11.81 3.99 -21.84
CA GLY A 170 -10.51 4.51 -21.41
C GLY A 170 -10.37 6.04 -21.55
N MET A 171 -9.32 6.56 -20.97
CA MET A 171 -8.86 7.94 -21.18
C MET A 171 -8.29 8.08 -22.59
N LYS A 172 -8.17 9.32 -23.09
CA LYS A 172 -7.47 9.57 -24.36
C LYS A 172 -5.96 9.65 -24.09
N LEU A 173 -5.25 8.57 -24.34
CA LEU A 173 -3.79 8.49 -24.24
C LEU A 173 -3.20 8.18 -25.63
N GLU A 174 -1.92 8.53 -25.82
CA GLU A 174 -1.18 8.15 -27.02
C GLU A 174 -0.53 6.78 -26.82
N HIS A 175 -0.56 5.93 -27.85
CA HIS A 175 -0.03 4.57 -27.85
C HIS A 175 1.18 4.40 -28.78
N PRO A 176 2.06 3.39 -28.53
CA PRO A 176 2.02 2.49 -27.39
C PRO A 176 2.40 3.20 -26.08
N CYS A 177 1.81 2.76 -24.95
CA CYS A 177 2.04 3.43 -23.68
C CYS A 177 2.21 2.52 -22.47
N VAL A 178 2.99 3.01 -21.51
CA VAL A 178 3.22 2.40 -20.20
C VAL A 178 2.61 3.29 -19.12
N GLY A 179 1.76 2.72 -18.30
CA GLY A 179 1.14 3.40 -17.18
C GLY A 179 1.87 3.14 -15.87
N LEU A 180 2.05 4.21 -15.08
CA LEU A 180 2.63 4.18 -13.75
C LEU A 180 1.59 4.75 -12.78
N LEU A 181 1.17 3.98 -11.79
CA LEU A 181 0.18 4.40 -10.78
C LEU A 181 0.79 4.23 -9.39
N GLN A 182 1.50 5.25 -8.91
CA GLN A 182 2.17 5.22 -7.61
C GLN A 182 2.38 6.61 -7.01
N GLY A 183 2.15 6.74 -5.70
CA GLY A 183 2.39 7.99 -4.97
C GLY A 183 3.87 8.24 -4.69
N ALA A 184 4.25 9.52 -4.65
CA ALA A 184 5.59 10.00 -4.31
C ALA A 184 5.71 10.39 -2.83
N VAL A 185 5.32 9.48 -1.91
CA VAL A 185 5.19 9.79 -0.47
C VAL A 185 6.41 9.36 0.34
N ILE A 186 7.10 8.31 -0.05
CA ILE A 186 8.27 7.75 0.63
C ILE A 186 9.45 7.77 -0.35
N TRP A 187 10.54 8.45 0.00
CA TRP A 187 11.69 8.61 -0.90
C TRP A 187 12.28 7.28 -1.36
N ASP A 188 12.49 6.34 -0.45
CA ASP A 188 13.04 5.01 -0.78
C ASP A 188 12.18 4.20 -1.77
N LYS A 189 10.88 4.50 -1.83
CA LYS A 189 9.96 3.96 -2.83
C LYS A 189 10.05 4.75 -4.13
N THR A 190 9.97 6.09 -4.03
CA THR A 190 9.78 7.01 -5.15
C THR A 190 11.03 7.17 -6.01
N LYS A 191 12.22 7.20 -5.39
CA LYS A 191 13.50 7.42 -6.11
C LYS A 191 13.77 6.40 -7.21
N GLU A 192 13.16 5.23 -7.14
CA GLU A 192 13.28 4.20 -8.16
C GLU A 192 12.72 4.64 -9.52
N LEU A 193 11.74 5.56 -9.53
CA LEU A 193 11.26 6.16 -10.77
C LEU A 193 12.36 6.89 -11.59
N LEU A 194 13.48 7.23 -10.98
CA LEU A 194 14.58 7.91 -11.69
C LEU A 194 15.28 7.01 -12.71
N ILE A 195 15.14 5.68 -12.63
CA ILE A 195 15.64 4.79 -13.69
C ILE A 195 14.94 5.04 -15.04
N LEU A 196 13.76 5.70 -14.99
CA LEU A 196 13.05 6.06 -16.21
C LEU A 196 13.81 7.07 -17.07
N GLU A 197 14.81 7.82 -16.57
CA GLU A 197 15.64 8.68 -17.42
C GLU A 197 16.25 7.88 -18.57
N ASP A 198 16.91 6.76 -18.28
CA ASP A 198 17.50 5.86 -19.28
C ASP A 198 16.46 5.18 -20.15
N VAL A 199 15.32 4.79 -19.57
CA VAL A 199 14.24 4.09 -20.28
C VAL A 199 13.60 5.01 -21.32
N LEU A 200 13.32 6.27 -20.94
CA LEU A 200 12.71 7.27 -21.82
C LEU A 200 13.61 7.63 -23.00
N GLU A 201 14.92 7.62 -22.80
CA GLU A 201 15.91 7.84 -23.88
C GLU A 201 15.96 6.65 -24.86
N LYS A 202 15.88 5.42 -24.34
CA LYS A 202 15.94 4.20 -25.15
C LYS A 202 14.62 3.88 -25.86
N LEU A 203 13.48 4.34 -25.34
CA LEU A 203 12.14 4.09 -25.88
C LEU A 203 11.42 5.39 -26.28
N PRO A 204 11.96 6.20 -27.22
CA PRO A 204 11.42 7.51 -27.56
C PRO A 204 10.01 7.48 -28.18
N ASN A 205 9.62 6.34 -28.73
CA ASN A 205 8.31 6.12 -29.38
C ASN A 205 7.26 5.49 -28.45
N VAL A 206 7.60 5.20 -27.18
CA VAL A 206 6.68 4.69 -26.16
C VAL A 206 6.33 5.82 -25.20
N LYS A 207 5.06 6.06 -24.98
CA LYS A 207 4.58 7.07 -24.00
C LYS A 207 4.56 6.49 -22.59
N PHE A 208 4.92 7.32 -21.62
CA PHE A 208 4.89 6.98 -20.20
C PHE A 208 4.00 7.96 -19.45
N TYR A 209 2.95 7.46 -18.83
CA TYR A 209 1.99 8.25 -18.08
C TYR A 209 2.10 7.96 -16.58
N TRP A 210 2.42 8.98 -15.79
CA TRP A 210 2.50 8.82 -14.34
C TRP A 210 1.29 9.43 -13.65
N VAL A 211 0.57 8.59 -12.92
CA VAL A 211 -0.53 8.96 -12.02
C VAL A 211 -0.04 8.84 -10.58
N GLY A 212 -0.23 9.91 -9.82
CA GLY A 212 0.14 9.99 -8.41
C GLY A 212 0.66 11.36 -8.01
N ASP A 213 0.81 11.56 -6.71
CA ASP A 213 1.33 12.80 -6.14
C ASP A 213 2.04 12.50 -4.79
N GLY A 214 2.69 13.49 -4.24
CA GLY A 214 3.32 13.42 -2.94
C GLY A 214 4.47 14.40 -2.77
N PRO A 215 5.04 14.47 -1.55
CA PRO A 215 6.12 15.40 -1.22
C PRO A 215 7.33 15.34 -2.17
N PHE A 216 7.61 14.17 -2.73
CA PHE A 216 8.78 13.93 -3.61
C PHE A 216 8.46 14.03 -5.11
N ARG A 217 7.26 14.51 -5.48
CA ARG A 217 6.91 14.71 -6.89
C ARG A 217 7.88 15.67 -7.61
N LYS A 218 8.24 16.75 -6.95
CA LYS A 218 9.11 17.78 -7.55
C LYS A 218 10.45 17.21 -7.97
N GLU A 219 11.05 16.38 -7.15
CA GLU A 219 12.34 15.73 -7.39
C GLU A 219 12.29 14.84 -8.65
N ILE A 220 11.19 14.09 -8.81
CA ILE A 220 10.97 13.27 -10.00
C ILE A 220 10.74 14.14 -11.24
N MET A 221 9.86 15.14 -11.13
CA MET A 221 9.51 16.01 -12.25
C MET A 221 10.70 16.83 -12.78
N ILE A 222 11.63 17.25 -11.92
CA ILE A 222 12.87 17.96 -12.33
C ILE A 222 13.65 17.11 -13.33
N LYS A 223 13.66 15.81 -13.17
CA LYS A 223 14.41 14.86 -13.99
C LYS A 223 13.64 14.41 -15.24
N LEU A 224 12.35 14.07 -15.07
CA LEU A 224 11.60 13.38 -16.11
C LEU A 224 10.82 14.33 -17.05
N LYS A 225 10.42 15.53 -16.62
CA LYS A 225 9.60 16.45 -17.43
C LYS A 225 10.27 16.94 -18.75
N LYS A 226 11.58 16.77 -18.90
CA LYS A 226 12.31 17.14 -20.13
C LYS A 226 12.04 16.18 -21.28
N TYR A 227 11.58 14.96 -21.02
CA TYR A 227 11.31 13.94 -22.01
C TYR A 227 9.89 14.10 -22.59
N LYS A 228 9.80 14.21 -23.92
CA LYS A 228 8.53 14.42 -24.64
C LYS A 228 7.59 13.21 -24.58
N ASN A 229 8.13 12.05 -24.27
CA ASN A 229 7.39 10.79 -24.11
C ASN A 229 7.04 10.48 -22.64
N PHE A 230 7.21 11.43 -21.73
CA PHE A 230 6.78 11.32 -20.32
C PHE A 230 5.77 12.41 -19.97
N GLU A 231 4.67 12.00 -19.36
CA GLU A 231 3.62 12.90 -18.89
C GLU A 231 3.16 12.54 -17.48
N TRP A 232 3.05 13.55 -16.63
CA TRP A 232 2.45 13.42 -15.30
C TRP A 232 1.01 13.90 -15.34
N LEU A 233 0.07 12.98 -15.08
CA LEU A 233 -1.38 13.23 -15.12
C LEU A 233 -1.95 13.73 -13.79
N GLY A 234 -1.11 13.79 -12.73
CA GLY A 234 -1.60 14.13 -11.40
C GLY A 234 -2.24 12.96 -10.66
N PRO A 235 -2.86 13.22 -9.51
CA PRO A 235 -3.69 12.23 -8.80
C PRO A 235 -5.05 12.09 -9.49
N LEU A 236 -5.54 10.86 -9.61
CA LEU A 236 -6.86 10.56 -10.16
C LEU A 236 -7.86 10.24 -9.05
N GLU A 237 -9.14 10.54 -9.30
CA GLU A 237 -10.24 10.14 -8.44
C GLU A 237 -10.38 8.61 -8.42
N TYR A 238 -10.40 8.06 -7.23
CA TYR A 238 -10.51 6.63 -7.00
C TYR A 238 -11.96 6.22 -6.69
N PRO A 239 -12.47 5.11 -7.24
CA PRO A 239 -11.83 4.19 -8.18
C PRO A 239 -12.05 4.55 -9.66
N ASN A 240 -13.03 5.41 -9.99
CA ASN A 240 -13.56 5.57 -11.34
C ASN A 240 -12.52 6.05 -12.36
N LYS A 241 -11.81 7.15 -12.05
CA LYS A 241 -10.77 7.67 -12.96
C LYS A 241 -9.53 6.77 -13.04
N VAL A 242 -9.23 6.05 -11.96
CA VAL A 242 -8.17 5.03 -11.98
C VAL A 242 -8.56 3.88 -12.93
N ARG A 243 -9.81 3.48 -12.93
CA ARG A 243 -10.32 2.44 -13.83
C ARG A 243 -10.27 2.88 -15.29
N GLU A 244 -10.70 4.12 -15.61
CA GLU A 244 -10.59 4.70 -16.96
C GLU A 244 -9.12 4.72 -17.42
N TYR A 245 -8.20 5.11 -16.55
CA TYR A 245 -6.77 5.11 -16.81
C TYR A 245 -6.21 3.71 -17.06
N LEU A 246 -6.52 2.76 -16.18
CA LEU A 246 -6.06 1.38 -16.34
C LEU A 246 -6.71 0.69 -17.55
N SER A 247 -7.92 1.06 -17.96
CA SER A 247 -8.53 0.54 -19.20
C SER A 247 -7.74 0.95 -20.43
N GLU A 248 -7.13 2.14 -20.43
CA GLU A 248 -6.46 2.68 -21.62
C GLU A 248 -5.03 2.20 -21.79
N ILE A 249 -4.23 2.14 -20.74
CA ILE A 249 -2.80 1.79 -20.88
C ILE A 249 -2.57 0.40 -21.46
N ASP A 250 -1.43 0.21 -22.18
CA ASP A 250 -1.05 -1.09 -22.75
C ASP A 250 -0.34 -1.97 -21.70
N ILE A 251 0.57 -1.39 -20.92
CA ILE A 251 1.35 -2.06 -19.89
C ILE A 251 1.25 -1.26 -18.59
N TYR A 252 1.08 -1.94 -17.47
CA TYR A 252 1.25 -1.33 -16.16
C TYR A 252 2.67 -1.57 -15.62
N ALA A 253 3.38 -0.51 -15.22
CA ALA A 253 4.69 -0.63 -14.61
C ALA A 253 4.67 -0.11 -13.16
N LEU A 254 5.13 -0.94 -12.21
CA LEU A 254 5.34 -0.58 -10.81
C LEU A 254 6.82 -0.50 -10.50
N ILE A 255 7.40 0.69 -10.63
CA ILE A 255 8.83 0.94 -10.44
C ILE A 255 9.05 1.48 -9.02
N SER A 256 9.29 0.58 -8.08
CA SER A 256 9.33 0.90 -6.66
C SER A 256 10.59 0.36 -5.98
N GLY A 257 11.25 1.18 -5.19
CA GLY A 257 12.42 0.75 -4.40
C GLY A 257 12.06 -0.02 -3.13
N LEU A 258 10.79 0.00 -2.73
CA LEU A 258 10.26 -0.68 -1.54
C LEU A 258 8.73 -0.75 -1.61
N ASP A 259 8.16 -1.95 -1.55
CA ASP A 259 6.71 -2.09 -1.34
C ASP A 259 6.38 -3.39 -0.58
N MET A 260 5.25 -3.42 0.11
CA MET A 260 4.82 -4.61 0.86
C MET A 260 3.63 -5.30 0.19
N SER A 261 2.63 -4.54 -0.22
CA SER A 261 1.44 -5.07 -0.91
C SER A 261 0.75 -3.93 -1.67
N PRO A 262 1.29 -3.55 -2.84
CA PRO A 262 0.71 -2.49 -3.67
C PRO A 262 -0.58 -2.96 -4.32
N LEU A 263 -1.72 -2.41 -3.90
CA LEU A 263 -3.02 -2.73 -4.51
C LEU A 263 -3.08 -2.37 -5.99
N THR A 264 -2.38 -1.31 -6.39
CA THR A 264 -2.35 -0.87 -7.79
C THR A 264 -1.85 -1.96 -8.76
N LEU A 265 -1.04 -2.90 -8.26
CA LEU A 265 -0.60 -4.06 -9.03
C LEU A 265 -1.75 -5.08 -9.23
N LEU A 266 -2.57 -5.30 -8.20
CA LEU A 266 -3.76 -6.15 -8.29
C LEU A 266 -4.83 -5.48 -9.17
N GLU A 267 -5.04 -4.17 -9.01
CA GLU A 267 -5.97 -3.36 -9.80
C GLU A 267 -5.65 -3.45 -11.30
N ALA A 268 -4.37 -3.30 -11.67
CA ALA A 268 -3.94 -3.43 -13.06
C ALA A 268 -4.17 -4.84 -13.63
N GLN A 269 -3.88 -5.87 -12.83
CA GLN A 269 -4.13 -7.26 -13.24
C GLN A 269 -5.64 -7.55 -13.38
N LEU A 270 -6.50 -7.03 -12.50
CA LEU A 270 -7.96 -7.13 -12.65
C LEU A 270 -8.47 -6.42 -13.90
N MET A 271 -7.80 -5.35 -14.32
CA MET A 271 -8.07 -4.67 -15.60
C MET A 271 -7.38 -5.35 -16.80
N LYS A 272 -6.91 -6.59 -16.62
CA LYS A 272 -6.25 -7.42 -17.65
C LYS A 272 -5.03 -6.74 -18.30
N LYS A 273 -4.28 -5.96 -17.52
CA LYS A 273 -3.04 -5.37 -18.03
C LYS A 273 -1.84 -6.25 -17.68
N PRO A 274 -0.95 -6.54 -18.65
CA PRO A 274 0.33 -7.14 -18.32
C PRO A 274 1.10 -6.20 -17.40
N VAL A 275 1.79 -6.76 -16.40
CA VAL A 275 2.46 -5.96 -15.40
C VAL A 275 3.98 -6.14 -15.46
N ILE A 276 4.72 -5.06 -15.26
CA ILE A 276 6.16 -5.11 -15.00
C ILE A 276 6.40 -4.49 -13.63
N ALA A 277 7.05 -5.20 -12.72
CA ALA A 277 7.25 -4.69 -11.38
C ALA A 277 8.65 -5.00 -10.84
N THR A 278 9.18 -4.12 -10.00
CA THR A 278 10.47 -4.36 -9.33
C THR A 278 10.38 -5.50 -8.33
N ASN A 279 11.38 -6.39 -8.35
CA ASN A 279 11.50 -7.54 -7.44
C ASN A 279 11.92 -7.09 -6.03
N VAL A 280 11.02 -6.43 -5.30
CA VAL A 280 11.28 -5.92 -3.96
C VAL A 280 10.12 -6.20 -3.00
N GLY A 281 10.47 -6.45 -1.74
CA GLY A 281 9.48 -6.58 -0.66
C GLY A 281 8.46 -7.69 -0.88
N GLY A 282 7.19 -7.34 -0.84
CA GLY A 282 6.08 -8.28 -1.07
C GLY A 282 5.54 -8.29 -2.52
N ILE A 283 6.12 -7.50 -3.43
CA ILE A 283 5.69 -7.44 -4.83
C ILE A 283 5.69 -8.84 -5.50
N PRO A 284 6.73 -9.69 -5.33
CA PRO A 284 6.72 -11.03 -5.92
C PRO A 284 5.60 -11.97 -5.45
N GLU A 285 4.92 -11.62 -4.36
CA GLU A 285 3.79 -12.41 -3.85
C GLU A 285 2.45 -12.05 -4.55
N LEU A 286 2.44 -10.95 -5.33
CA LEU A 286 1.24 -10.39 -5.95
C LEU A 286 1.16 -10.63 -7.47
N MET A 287 2.07 -11.40 -8.02
CA MET A 287 2.09 -11.75 -9.45
C MET A 287 2.85 -13.05 -9.69
N ILE A 288 2.70 -13.61 -10.87
CA ILE A 288 3.47 -14.78 -11.31
C ILE A 288 4.42 -14.31 -12.41
N ASP A 289 5.74 -14.32 -12.11
CA ASP A 289 6.75 -13.94 -13.07
C ASP A 289 6.65 -14.73 -14.39
N LYS A 290 6.78 -14.05 -15.52
CA LYS A 290 6.66 -14.58 -16.91
C LYS A 290 5.27 -15.09 -17.29
N LYS A 291 4.30 -15.08 -16.36
CA LYS A 291 2.93 -15.54 -16.62
C LYS A 291 1.92 -14.41 -16.61
N THR A 292 1.96 -13.57 -15.57
CA THR A 292 1.07 -12.39 -15.46
C THR A 292 1.78 -11.09 -15.84
N GLY A 293 3.09 -11.17 -16.10
CA GLY A 293 3.98 -10.07 -16.39
C GLY A 293 5.43 -10.43 -16.04
N PHE A 294 6.27 -9.42 -15.79
CA PHE A 294 7.68 -9.61 -15.49
C PHE A 294 8.10 -8.96 -14.18
N LEU A 295 8.89 -9.68 -13.39
CA LEU A 295 9.67 -9.11 -12.29
C LEU A 295 11.03 -8.67 -12.85
N ILE A 296 11.45 -7.46 -12.50
CA ILE A 296 12.75 -6.90 -12.87
C ILE A 296 13.56 -6.57 -11.62
N GLU A 297 14.87 -6.65 -11.73
CA GLU A 297 15.73 -6.26 -10.61
C GLU A 297 15.70 -4.74 -10.39
N LYS A 298 15.74 -4.36 -9.13
CA LYS A 298 15.77 -2.96 -8.72
C LYS A 298 16.97 -2.23 -9.34
N GLY A 299 16.74 -1.04 -9.94
CA GLY A 299 17.77 -0.24 -10.60
C GLY A 299 18.11 -0.69 -12.01
N ASN A 300 17.48 -1.73 -12.54
CA ASN A 300 17.81 -2.30 -13.83
C ASN A 300 16.94 -1.70 -14.96
N SER A 301 17.35 -0.54 -15.47
CA SER A 301 16.68 0.15 -16.58
C SER A 301 16.74 -0.65 -17.89
N GLU A 302 17.84 -1.39 -18.14
CA GLU A 302 18.00 -2.20 -19.34
C GLU A 302 17.01 -3.36 -19.41
N GLU A 303 16.83 -4.04 -18.29
CA GLU A 303 15.84 -5.10 -18.17
C GLU A 303 14.42 -4.56 -18.36
N LEU A 304 14.12 -3.38 -17.78
CA LEU A 304 12.83 -2.71 -17.97
C LEU A 304 12.55 -2.41 -19.43
N VAL A 305 13.51 -1.83 -20.15
CA VAL A 305 13.41 -1.59 -21.62
C VAL A 305 13.11 -2.87 -22.36
N LYS A 306 13.93 -3.90 -22.13
CA LYS A 306 13.79 -5.21 -22.81
C LYS A 306 12.40 -5.83 -22.57
N LYS A 307 11.86 -5.72 -21.33
CA LYS A 307 10.56 -6.31 -21.01
C LYS A 307 9.39 -5.51 -21.56
N ILE A 308 9.51 -4.18 -21.66
CA ILE A 308 8.52 -3.34 -22.34
C ILE A 308 8.48 -3.72 -23.83
N GLU A 309 9.62 -3.78 -24.50
CA GLU A 309 9.69 -4.18 -25.93
C GLU A 309 9.15 -5.59 -26.15
N GLU A 310 9.50 -6.54 -25.29
CA GLU A 310 9.03 -7.94 -25.36
C GLU A 310 7.51 -8.04 -25.32
N ILE A 311 6.84 -7.21 -24.50
CA ILE A 311 5.38 -7.19 -24.40
C ILE A 311 4.77 -6.44 -25.58
N LEU A 312 5.24 -5.22 -25.90
CA LEU A 312 4.65 -4.38 -26.93
C LEU A 312 4.77 -4.98 -28.34
N ASN A 313 5.79 -5.78 -28.61
CA ASN A 313 6.00 -6.45 -29.89
C ASN A 313 5.19 -7.74 -30.05
N ASP A 314 4.43 -8.15 -29.02
CA ASP A 314 3.63 -9.38 -29.04
C ASP A 314 2.21 -9.13 -28.50
N PRO A 315 1.24 -8.75 -29.34
CA PRO A 315 -0.14 -8.52 -28.92
C PRO A 315 -0.81 -9.73 -28.25
N LYS A 316 -0.43 -10.96 -28.62
CA LYS A 316 -0.95 -12.18 -27.98
C LYS A 316 -0.46 -12.27 -26.54
N LYS A 317 0.79 -11.94 -26.30
CA LYS A 317 1.36 -11.90 -24.96
C LYS A 317 0.66 -10.87 -24.07
N ILE A 318 0.29 -9.70 -24.58
CA ILE A 318 -0.49 -8.70 -23.86
C ILE A 318 -1.80 -9.32 -23.36
N GLU A 319 -2.55 -9.95 -24.27
CA GLU A 319 -3.84 -10.57 -23.96
C GLU A 319 -3.69 -11.75 -22.97
N GLU A 320 -2.77 -12.66 -23.24
CA GLU A 320 -2.52 -13.85 -22.39
C GLU A 320 -2.11 -13.46 -20.97
N MET A 321 -1.13 -12.56 -20.81
CA MET A 321 -0.69 -12.07 -19.50
C MET A 321 -1.80 -11.33 -18.76
N GLY A 322 -2.61 -10.54 -19.47
CA GLY A 322 -3.75 -9.84 -18.89
C GLY A 322 -4.81 -10.80 -18.35
N ILE A 323 -5.19 -11.82 -19.13
CA ILE A 323 -6.16 -12.86 -18.70
C ILE A 323 -5.62 -13.64 -17.49
N GLN A 324 -4.34 -14.06 -17.55
CA GLN A 324 -3.70 -14.79 -16.44
C GLN A 324 -3.58 -13.92 -15.18
N GLY A 325 -3.30 -12.62 -15.35
CA GLY A 325 -3.22 -11.67 -14.25
C GLY A 325 -4.54 -11.54 -13.52
N ARG A 326 -5.63 -11.31 -14.25
CA ARG A 326 -6.98 -11.25 -13.68
C ARG A 326 -7.36 -12.53 -12.95
N LYS A 327 -7.19 -13.67 -13.58
CA LYS A 327 -7.47 -14.97 -12.98
C LYS A 327 -6.68 -15.19 -11.68
N PHE A 328 -5.39 -14.85 -11.69
CA PHE A 328 -4.54 -14.98 -10.50
C PHE A 328 -5.06 -14.14 -9.32
N VAL A 329 -5.48 -12.90 -9.58
CA VAL A 329 -5.99 -12.03 -8.52
C VAL A 329 -7.34 -12.54 -8.01
N GLU A 330 -8.27 -12.93 -8.88
CA GLU A 330 -9.59 -13.46 -8.50
C GLU A 330 -9.50 -14.75 -7.67
N GLU A 331 -8.46 -15.57 -7.87
CA GLU A 331 -8.27 -16.83 -7.14
C GLU A 331 -7.52 -16.67 -5.80
N ASN A 332 -6.78 -15.59 -5.60
CA ASN A 332 -5.85 -15.49 -4.46
C ASN A 332 -6.06 -14.29 -3.54
N PHE A 333 -6.84 -13.29 -3.95
CA PHE A 333 -7.02 -12.03 -3.23
C PHE A 333 -8.48 -11.59 -3.20
#